data_cb435b6a2764856b68632cf6ff564602
#
_entry.id   cb435b6a2764856b68632cf6ff564602
#
_cell.length_a   1.000
_cell.length_b   1.000
_cell.length_c   1.000
_cell.angle_alpha   90.00
_cell.angle_beta   90.00
_cell.angle_gamma   90.00
#
_symmetry.space_group_name_H-M   'P 1'
#
loop_
_entity.id
_entity.type
_entity.pdbx_description
1 polymer ?
#
loop_
_entity_poly.entity_id
_entity_poly.type
_entity_poly.pdbx_seq_one_letter_code
_entity_poly.pdbx_strand_id
1 'polypeptide(L)'
;MEQTPITPRSCELGDELRTLRAKFSNGHEFASLLDWDPSKVSNIERGKVRPTDLDLAQYLTACGKGRGWVAEFSDFYRTAFDLYFAQAASNFKTISFAEASASTITGFGNATLPVLLRTTEYTEKLLIQRGATPEQIKDAVRSQQERQRVLGSAYRPEVLFYVTERSLVAPLDEARGRMDQLELLRRNSRFVRVIPDGEITPFSTEFTVYEHKKAPATAFVDCEFAKVFVHDATAVAQCRAFLAALDTISLSPADSKELLSRQLTEDYVAVIKTATEERPSTD
;
A
#
# COMPACT_ATOMS: atom_id res chain seq x y z
N MET A 1 13.66 -28.66 11.82
CA MET A 1 13.31 -27.32 12.31
C MET A 1 12.63 -26.61 11.15
N GLU A 2 11.37 -26.32 11.28
CA GLU A 2 10.62 -25.54 10.30
C GLU A 2 11.24 -24.13 10.26
N GLN A 3 11.68 -23.70 9.09
CA GLN A 3 12.27 -22.37 8.95
C GLN A 3 11.15 -21.33 9.17
N THR A 4 11.31 -20.47 10.16
CA THR A 4 10.40 -19.36 10.40
C THR A 4 10.33 -18.49 9.15
N PRO A 5 9.15 -18.23 8.57
CA PRO A 5 9.05 -17.43 7.36
C PRO A 5 9.48 -15.99 7.64
N ILE A 6 10.32 -15.45 6.76
CA ILE A 6 10.61 -14.00 6.77
C ILE A 6 9.46 -13.31 6.05
N THR A 7 8.83 -12.34 6.69
CA THR A 7 7.73 -11.55 6.12
C THR A 7 8.08 -10.07 6.15
N PRO A 8 7.44 -9.21 5.36
CA PRO A 8 7.60 -7.75 5.53
C PRO A 8 7.27 -7.29 6.95
N ARG A 9 6.31 -7.93 7.60
CA ARG A 9 5.94 -7.63 9.00
C ARG A 9 7.02 -8.03 9.99
N SER A 10 7.71 -9.15 9.77
CA SER A 10 8.85 -9.53 10.62
C SER A 10 10.05 -8.62 10.40
N CYS A 11 10.24 -8.12 9.17
CA CYS A 11 11.26 -7.11 8.88
C CYS A 11 10.92 -5.76 9.52
N GLU A 12 9.66 -5.36 9.50
CA GLU A 12 9.14 -4.17 10.20
C GLU A 12 9.39 -4.26 11.71
N LEU A 13 9.04 -5.40 12.34
CA LEU A 13 9.35 -5.67 13.74
C LEU A 13 10.85 -5.48 14.02
N GLY A 14 11.70 -6.06 13.19
CA GLY A 14 13.14 -5.99 13.35
C GLY A 14 13.68 -4.56 13.24
N ASP A 15 13.16 -3.77 12.32
CA ASP A 15 13.53 -2.37 12.12
C ASP A 15 13.11 -1.49 13.31
N GLU A 16 11.91 -1.72 13.85
CA GLU A 16 11.43 -1.05 15.06
C GLU A 16 12.32 -1.37 16.27
N LEU A 17 12.66 -2.64 16.47
CA LEU A 17 13.55 -3.05 17.55
C LEU A 17 14.92 -2.38 17.41
N ARG A 18 15.49 -2.37 16.21
CA ARG A 18 16.75 -1.69 15.93
C ARG A 18 16.68 -0.18 16.21
N THR A 19 15.58 0.48 15.85
CA THR A 19 15.34 1.89 16.12
C THR A 19 15.25 2.17 17.62
N LEU A 20 14.57 1.31 18.39
CA LEU A 20 14.45 1.45 19.84
C LEU A 20 15.79 1.31 20.57
N ARG A 21 16.71 0.48 20.05
CA ARG A 21 18.05 0.36 20.64
C ARG A 21 19.07 1.35 20.10
N ALA A 22 18.70 2.30 19.24
CA ALA A 22 19.64 3.26 18.62
C ALA A 22 20.45 4.11 19.64
N LYS A 23 20.02 4.14 20.91
CA LYS A 23 20.78 4.74 22.01
C LYS A 23 22.08 3.99 22.39
N PHE A 24 22.22 2.73 21.95
CA PHE A 24 23.42 1.92 22.15
C PHE A 24 24.33 2.06 20.91
N SER A 25 25.65 2.08 21.11
CA SER A 25 26.60 2.36 20.03
C SER A 25 26.56 1.30 18.93
N ASN A 26 26.33 0.03 19.26
CA ASN A 26 26.22 -1.05 18.29
C ASN A 26 25.46 -2.26 18.85
N GLY A 27 25.17 -3.24 17.97
CA GLY A 27 24.47 -4.47 18.34
C GLY A 27 25.27 -5.41 19.26
N HIS A 28 26.59 -5.37 19.25
CA HIS A 28 27.43 -6.19 20.12
C HIS A 28 27.35 -5.74 21.58
N GLU A 29 27.44 -4.43 21.84
CA GLU A 29 27.25 -3.85 23.16
C GLU A 29 25.88 -4.20 23.74
N PHE A 30 24.84 -4.08 22.90
CA PHE A 30 23.48 -4.41 23.32
C PHE A 30 23.29 -5.91 23.59
N ALA A 31 23.89 -6.78 22.77
CA ALA A 31 23.87 -8.22 23.00
C ALA A 31 24.56 -8.59 24.33
N SER A 32 25.71 -7.97 24.61
CA SER A 32 26.44 -8.17 25.87
C SER A 32 25.60 -7.75 27.10
N LEU A 33 24.83 -6.67 26.99
CA LEU A 33 23.92 -6.23 28.05
C LEU A 33 22.82 -7.25 28.36
N LEU A 34 22.38 -7.99 27.35
CA LEU A 34 21.33 -9.03 27.44
C LEU A 34 21.86 -10.42 27.76
N ASP A 35 23.19 -10.59 27.82
CA ASP A 35 23.85 -11.90 27.84
C ASP A 35 23.43 -12.78 26.65
N TRP A 36 23.34 -12.16 25.47
CA TRP A 36 22.96 -12.81 24.22
C TRP A 36 24.12 -12.90 23.24
N ASP A 37 24.06 -13.92 22.37
CA ASP A 37 24.92 -13.95 21.20
C ASP A 37 24.59 -12.78 20.24
N PRO A 38 25.57 -12.05 19.73
CA PRO A 38 25.35 -10.94 18.78
C PRO A 38 24.58 -11.35 17.52
N SER A 39 24.72 -12.60 17.10
CA SER A 39 23.96 -13.13 15.96
C SER A 39 22.47 -13.24 16.24
N LYS A 40 22.07 -13.50 17.50
CA LYS A 40 20.66 -13.52 17.93
C LYS A 40 20.04 -12.15 17.75
N VAL A 41 20.67 -11.09 18.26
CA VAL A 41 20.22 -9.69 18.09
C VAL A 41 20.08 -9.38 16.59
N SER A 42 21.12 -9.65 15.81
CA SER A 42 21.16 -9.37 14.38
C SER A 42 20.07 -10.12 13.60
N ASN A 43 19.77 -11.38 13.95
CA ASN A 43 18.76 -12.18 13.26
C ASN A 43 17.34 -11.73 13.62
N ILE A 44 17.07 -11.35 14.87
CA ILE A 44 15.80 -10.76 15.30
C ILE A 44 15.58 -9.44 14.57
N GLU A 45 16.56 -8.53 14.56
CA GLU A 45 16.47 -7.22 13.91
C GLU A 45 16.36 -7.27 12.38
N ARG A 46 16.71 -8.38 11.76
CA ARG A 46 16.49 -8.64 10.33
C ARG A 46 15.18 -9.37 10.03
N GLY A 47 14.38 -9.66 11.06
CA GLY A 47 13.14 -10.44 10.91
C GLY A 47 13.33 -11.91 10.50
N LYS A 48 14.55 -12.47 10.70
CA LYS A 48 14.90 -13.85 10.32
C LYS A 48 14.54 -14.88 11.37
N VAL A 49 14.45 -14.45 12.61
CA VAL A 49 14.15 -15.32 13.76
C VAL A 49 13.02 -14.69 14.54
N ARG A 50 12.01 -15.52 14.82
CA ARG A 50 10.89 -15.13 15.70
C ARG A 50 11.41 -15.05 17.14
N PRO A 51 11.43 -13.87 17.78
CA PRO A 51 11.76 -13.77 19.19
C PRO A 51 10.67 -14.43 20.01
N THR A 52 11.02 -15.03 21.14
CA THR A 52 10.06 -15.44 22.14
C THR A 52 9.49 -14.22 22.88
N ASP A 53 8.37 -14.38 23.60
CA ASP A 53 7.83 -13.32 24.43
C ASP A 53 8.84 -12.85 25.49
N LEU A 54 9.65 -13.77 26.03
CA LEU A 54 10.72 -13.45 26.95
C LEU A 54 11.83 -12.63 26.27
N ASP A 55 12.21 -13.01 25.05
CA ASP A 55 13.21 -12.26 24.28
C ASP A 55 12.74 -10.82 24.03
N LEU A 56 11.49 -10.65 23.61
CA LEU A 56 10.91 -9.31 23.41
C LEU A 56 10.87 -8.51 24.72
N ALA A 57 10.44 -9.14 25.82
CA ALA A 57 10.40 -8.48 27.12
C ALA A 57 11.80 -8.02 27.58
N GLN A 58 12.82 -8.87 27.45
CA GLN A 58 14.19 -8.52 27.79
C GLN A 58 14.74 -7.40 26.91
N TYR A 59 14.58 -7.53 25.58
CA TYR A 59 15.04 -6.54 24.61
C TYR A 59 14.43 -5.16 24.88
N LEU A 60 13.10 -5.10 24.98
CA LEU A 60 12.36 -3.85 25.15
C LEU A 60 12.60 -3.20 26.52
N THR A 61 12.72 -4.02 27.58
CA THR A 61 13.07 -3.51 28.91
C THR A 61 14.47 -2.89 28.93
N ALA A 62 15.45 -3.53 28.28
CA ALA A 62 16.79 -2.95 28.12
C ALA A 62 16.75 -1.64 27.32
N CYS A 63 15.81 -1.50 26.39
CA CYS A 63 15.54 -0.24 25.69
C CYS A 63 14.79 0.80 26.57
N GLY A 64 14.50 0.50 27.84
CA GLY A 64 13.84 1.40 28.78
C GLY A 64 12.31 1.46 28.63
N LYS A 65 11.70 0.42 28.04
CA LYS A 65 10.24 0.33 27.89
C LYS A 65 9.61 -0.31 29.12
N GLY A 66 8.53 0.27 29.61
CA GLY A 66 7.75 -0.27 30.73
C GLY A 66 6.86 -1.45 30.33
N ARG A 67 6.41 -2.22 31.33
CA ARG A 67 5.65 -3.47 31.13
C ARG A 67 4.39 -3.31 30.25
N GLY A 68 3.60 -2.25 30.43
CA GLY A 68 2.41 -2.00 29.61
C GLY A 68 2.76 -1.83 28.14
N TRP A 69 3.78 -1.01 27.84
CA TRP A 69 4.24 -0.79 26.49
C TRP A 69 4.78 -2.07 25.84
N VAL A 70 5.52 -2.89 26.61
CA VAL A 70 6.03 -4.20 26.14
C VAL A 70 4.88 -5.10 25.73
N ALA A 71 3.81 -5.17 26.53
CA ALA A 71 2.64 -6.00 26.23
C ALA A 71 1.93 -5.55 24.94
N GLU A 72 1.69 -4.24 24.80
CA GLU A 72 1.07 -3.66 23.60
C GLU A 72 1.92 -3.91 22.33
N PHE A 73 3.24 -3.74 22.44
CA PHE A 73 4.16 -3.98 21.32
C PHE A 73 4.17 -5.47 20.92
N SER A 74 4.22 -6.38 21.91
CA SER A 74 4.21 -7.83 21.66
C SER A 74 2.92 -8.27 21.00
N ASP A 75 1.76 -7.76 21.47
CA ASP A 75 0.48 -8.06 20.85
C ASP A 75 0.39 -7.50 19.42
N PHE A 76 0.85 -6.28 19.21
CA PHE A 76 0.85 -5.65 17.88
C PHE A 76 1.67 -6.44 16.84
N TYR A 77 2.79 -7.05 17.25
CA TYR A 77 3.64 -7.86 16.36
C TYR A 77 3.44 -9.38 16.49
N ARG A 78 2.41 -9.82 17.21
CA ARG A 78 2.15 -11.25 17.43
C ARG A 78 2.05 -12.07 16.15
N THR A 79 1.50 -11.48 15.08
CA THR A 79 1.31 -12.10 13.77
C THR A 79 2.45 -11.79 12.79
N ALA A 80 3.58 -11.25 13.26
CA ALA A 80 4.65 -10.78 12.38
C ALA A 80 5.27 -11.88 11.49
N PHE A 81 5.17 -13.13 11.90
CA PHE A 81 5.69 -14.29 11.18
C PHE A 81 4.61 -15.18 10.58
N ASP A 82 3.35 -14.75 10.61
CA ASP A 82 2.25 -15.52 10.06
C ASP A 82 2.18 -15.32 8.54
N LEU A 83 1.93 -16.40 7.80
CA LEU A 83 1.79 -16.35 6.34
C LEU A 83 0.52 -15.60 5.89
N TYR A 84 -0.48 -15.57 6.76
CA TYR A 84 -1.75 -14.87 6.55
C TYR A 84 -2.08 -14.08 7.80
N PHE A 85 -2.29 -12.79 7.70
CA PHE A 85 -2.81 -12.00 8.81
C PHE A 85 -3.67 -10.84 8.36
N ALA A 86 -4.56 -10.40 9.23
CA ALA A 86 -5.36 -9.20 9.05
C ALA A 86 -5.10 -8.22 10.20
N GLN A 87 -5.23 -6.95 9.90
CA GLN A 87 -5.14 -5.87 10.88
C GLN A 87 -6.24 -4.84 10.67
N ALA A 88 -6.45 -3.95 11.65
CA ALA A 88 -7.43 -2.89 11.56
C ALA A 88 -7.21 -2.02 10.31
N ALA A 89 -8.31 -1.60 9.67
CA ALA A 89 -8.27 -0.76 8.48
C ALA A 89 -7.52 0.57 8.69
N SER A 90 -7.52 1.09 9.93
CA SER A 90 -6.80 2.31 10.34
C SER A 90 -5.28 2.12 10.54
N ASN A 91 -4.78 0.90 10.52
CA ASN A 91 -3.34 0.65 10.66
C ASN A 91 -2.65 0.74 9.29
N PHE A 92 -1.95 1.85 9.06
CA PHE A 92 -1.21 2.10 7.81
C PHE A 92 0.28 1.75 7.89
N LYS A 93 0.81 1.39 9.06
CA LYS A 93 2.25 1.23 9.27
C LYS A 93 2.83 0.09 8.43
N THR A 94 2.24 -1.08 8.49
CA THR A 94 2.72 -2.26 7.76
C THR A 94 2.71 -2.06 6.25
N ILE A 95 1.63 -1.46 5.70
CA ILE A 95 1.55 -1.21 4.26
C ILE A 95 2.58 -0.16 3.81
N SER A 96 2.79 0.90 4.61
CA SER A 96 3.81 1.91 4.33
C SER A 96 5.22 1.30 4.32
N PHE A 97 5.50 0.37 5.25
CA PHE A 97 6.76 -0.36 5.28
C PHE A 97 6.92 -1.29 4.07
N ALA A 98 5.87 -2.03 3.70
CA ALA A 98 5.87 -2.89 2.52
C ALA A 98 6.16 -2.10 1.23
N GLU A 99 5.52 -0.95 1.04
CA GLU A 99 5.75 -0.06 -0.11
C GLU A 99 7.17 0.51 -0.13
N ALA A 100 7.66 1.00 1.01
CA ALA A 100 9.01 1.58 1.12
C ALA A 100 10.13 0.55 0.87
N SER A 101 9.90 -0.71 1.20
CA SER A 101 10.87 -1.81 1.04
C SER A 101 10.72 -2.58 -0.27
N ALA A 102 9.68 -2.32 -1.05
CA ALA A 102 9.42 -3.02 -2.30
C ALA A 102 10.45 -2.67 -3.39
N SER A 103 10.79 -3.67 -4.20
CA SER A 103 11.50 -3.48 -5.48
C SER A 103 10.53 -3.37 -6.65
N THR A 104 9.37 -4.01 -6.54
CA THR A 104 8.28 -3.95 -7.53
C THR A 104 6.94 -3.88 -6.81
N ILE A 105 6.04 -3.07 -7.31
CA ILE A 105 4.65 -2.95 -6.85
C ILE A 105 3.76 -3.18 -8.05
N THR A 106 2.99 -4.26 -8.04
CA THR A 106 2.03 -4.55 -9.13
C THR A 106 0.66 -4.81 -8.51
N GLY A 107 -0.38 -4.16 -9.02
CA GLY A 107 -1.71 -4.30 -8.43
C GLY A 107 -2.84 -4.19 -9.43
N PHE A 108 -4.03 -4.48 -8.94
CA PHE A 108 -5.28 -4.41 -9.66
C PHE A 108 -6.31 -3.58 -8.89
N GLY A 109 -6.90 -2.60 -9.57
CA GLY A 109 -8.04 -1.81 -9.12
C GLY A 109 -9.24 -2.06 -10.02
N ASN A 110 -10.34 -2.55 -9.46
CA ASN A 110 -11.54 -2.90 -10.20
C ASN A 110 -12.66 -1.85 -10.03
N ALA A 111 -13.15 -1.68 -8.81
CA ALA A 111 -14.18 -0.69 -8.50
C ALA A 111 -13.57 0.66 -8.10
N THR A 112 -12.34 0.62 -7.59
CA THR A 112 -11.63 1.81 -7.14
C THR A 112 -10.18 1.82 -7.64
N LEU A 113 -9.59 3.02 -7.71
CA LEU A 113 -8.17 3.15 -8.01
C LEU A 113 -7.31 2.68 -6.82
N PRO A 114 -6.14 2.07 -7.06
CA PRO A 114 -5.12 1.89 -6.03
C PRO A 114 -4.75 3.21 -5.36
N VAL A 115 -4.53 3.18 -4.04
CA VAL A 115 -4.30 4.39 -3.21
C VAL A 115 -3.16 5.28 -3.75
N LEU A 116 -2.13 4.67 -4.31
CA LEU A 116 -0.99 5.41 -4.88
C LEU A 116 -1.35 6.25 -6.11
N LEU A 117 -2.47 5.98 -6.76
CA LEU A 117 -2.93 6.65 -7.97
C LEU A 117 -4.09 7.65 -7.73
N ARG A 118 -4.57 7.82 -6.49
CA ARG A 118 -5.72 8.68 -6.17
C ARG A 118 -5.28 10.13 -5.94
N THR A 119 -6.13 11.08 -6.33
CA THR A 119 -6.09 12.44 -5.77
C THR A 119 -6.61 12.43 -4.33
N THR A 120 -6.34 13.50 -3.58
CA THR A 120 -6.91 13.68 -2.24
C THR A 120 -8.44 13.65 -2.30
N GLU A 121 -9.04 14.39 -3.24
CA GLU A 121 -10.49 14.45 -3.42
C GLU A 121 -11.10 13.08 -3.73
N TYR A 122 -10.45 12.27 -4.58
CA TYR A 122 -10.89 10.90 -4.84
C TYR A 122 -10.98 10.09 -3.55
N THR A 123 -9.96 10.16 -2.70
CA THR A 123 -9.95 9.45 -1.43
C THR A 123 -11.00 9.97 -0.46
N GLU A 124 -11.18 11.28 -0.35
CA GLU A 124 -12.19 11.90 0.49
C GLU A 124 -13.61 11.50 0.07
N LYS A 125 -13.95 11.63 -1.20
CA LYS A 125 -15.27 11.25 -1.74
C LYS A 125 -15.56 9.76 -1.53
N LEU A 126 -14.58 8.90 -1.81
CA LEU A 126 -14.72 7.46 -1.59
C LEU A 126 -14.99 7.12 -0.12
N LEU A 127 -14.27 7.75 0.81
CA LEU A 127 -14.43 7.48 2.23
C LEU A 127 -15.73 8.06 2.78
N ILE A 128 -16.19 9.21 2.29
CA ILE A 128 -17.51 9.78 2.61
C ILE A 128 -18.62 8.80 2.17
N GLN A 129 -18.56 8.26 0.95
CA GLN A 129 -19.51 7.26 0.46
C GLN A 129 -19.52 5.99 1.31
N ARG A 130 -18.39 5.63 1.94
CA ARG A 130 -18.26 4.49 2.86
C ARG A 130 -18.66 4.81 4.31
N GLY A 131 -19.09 6.02 4.59
CA GLY A 131 -19.53 6.45 5.92
C GLY A 131 -18.40 6.70 6.92
N ALA A 132 -17.18 6.98 6.45
CA ALA A 132 -16.05 7.27 7.33
C ALA A 132 -16.22 8.60 8.07
N THR A 133 -15.71 8.67 9.30
CA THR A 133 -15.72 9.92 10.08
C THR A 133 -14.68 10.93 9.54
N PRO A 134 -14.85 12.24 9.81
CA PRO A 134 -13.88 13.24 9.39
C PRO A 134 -12.44 12.96 9.85
N GLU A 135 -12.26 12.38 11.04
CA GLU A 135 -10.95 11.99 11.55
C GLU A 135 -10.34 10.84 10.74
N GLN A 136 -11.14 9.81 10.44
CA GLN A 136 -10.70 8.69 9.60
C GLN A 136 -10.30 9.17 8.20
N ILE A 137 -11.06 10.09 7.60
CA ILE A 137 -10.74 10.68 6.31
C ILE A 137 -9.41 11.43 6.38
N LYS A 138 -9.21 12.29 7.38
CA LYS A 138 -7.98 13.05 7.57
C LYS A 138 -6.75 12.15 7.72
N ASP A 139 -6.85 11.08 8.51
CA ASP A 139 -5.77 10.12 8.73
C ASP A 139 -5.46 9.32 7.46
N ALA A 140 -6.48 8.89 6.72
CA ALA A 140 -6.31 8.18 5.46
C ALA A 140 -5.66 9.07 4.38
N VAL A 141 -6.07 10.33 4.26
CA VAL A 141 -5.48 11.29 3.32
C VAL A 141 -4.02 11.56 3.67
N ARG A 142 -3.69 11.75 4.96
CA ARG A 142 -2.31 11.93 5.40
C ARG A 142 -1.48 10.70 5.04
N SER A 143 -1.97 9.50 5.36
CA SER A 143 -1.30 8.25 5.01
C SER A 143 -1.11 8.10 3.50
N GLN A 144 -2.13 8.42 2.69
CA GLN A 144 -2.02 8.39 1.24
C GLN A 144 -0.88 9.28 0.74
N GLN A 145 -0.83 10.53 1.19
CA GLN A 145 0.20 11.49 0.77
C GLN A 145 1.61 11.04 1.14
N GLU A 146 1.78 10.46 2.32
CA GLU A 146 3.05 9.87 2.76
C GLU A 146 3.45 8.68 1.87
N ARG A 147 2.53 7.78 1.59
CA ARG A 147 2.74 6.59 0.76
C ARG A 147 3.05 6.97 -0.70
N GLN A 148 2.39 7.95 -1.27
CA GLN A 148 2.64 8.42 -2.64
C GLN A 148 4.06 8.96 -2.86
N ARG A 149 4.79 9.32 -1.81
CA ARG A 149 6.20 9.73 -1.91
C ARG A 149 7.10 8.65 -2.50
N VAL A 150 6.72 7.38 -2.39
CA VAL A 150 7.45 6.26 -2.99
C VAL A 150 7.55 6.39 -4.52
N LEU A 151 6.54 6.96 -5.18
CA LEU A 151 6.53 7.15 -6.64
C LEU A 151 7.53 8.21 -7.12
N GLY A 152 7.89 9.15 -6.27
CA GLY A 152 8.86 10.23 -6.54
C GLY A 152 10.28 9.96 -6.01
N SER A 153 10.50 8.85 -5.29
CA SER A 153 11.80 8.52 -4.71
C SER A 153 12.86 8.20 -5.77
N ALA A 154 14.11 8.55 -5.52
CA ALA A 154 15.25 8.16 -6.35
C ALA A 154 15.43 6.63 -6.40
N TYR A 155 15.05 5.93 -5.35
CA TYR A 155 15.08 4.47 -5.23
C TYR A 155 13.69 3.86 -5.35
N ARG A 156 12.82 4.51 -6.14
CA ARG A 156 11.44 4.03 -6.33
C ARG A 156 11.41 2.59 -6.84
N PRO A 157 10.41 1.80 -6.41
CA PRO A 157 10.14 0.49 -7.01
C PRO A 157 9.69 0.63 -8.47
N GLU A 158 9.78 -0.46 -9.22
CA GLU A 158 9.01 -0.59 -10.45
C GLU A 158 7.53 -0.70 -10.09
N VAL A 159 6.69 0.13 -10.72
CA VAL A 159 5.27 0.22 -10.37
C VAL A 159 4.43 -0.01 -11.59
N LEU A 160 3.41 -0.88 -11.46
CA LEU A 160 2.41 -1.13 -12.50
C LEU A 160 1.05 -1.44 -11.87
N PHE A 161 0.02 -0.73 -12.28
CA PHE A 161 -1.35 -0.99 -11.88
C PHE A 161 -2.24 -1.23 -13.08
N TYR A 162 -2.97 -2.34 -13.07
CA TYR A 162 -4.09 -2.62 -13.95
C TYR A 162 -5.34 -2.03 -13.31
N VAL A 163 -6.04 -1.17 -14.02
CA VAL A 163 -7.23 -0.49 -13.51
C VAL A 163 -8.36 -0.55 -14.54
N THR A 164 -9.57 -0.82 -14.09
CA THR A 164 -10.73 -0.78 -15.01
C THR A 164 -11.04 0.68 -15.37
N GLU A 165 -11.53 0.90 -16.57
CA GLU A 165 -11.93 2.22 -17.05
C GLU A 165 -12.90 2.92 -16.09
N ARG A 166 -13.91 2.19 -15.60
CA ARG A 166 -14.90 2.68 -14.62
C ARG A 166 -14.29 3.16 -13.30
N SER A 167 -13.15 2.62 -12.88
CA SER A 167 -12.49 2.99 -11.62
C SER A 167 -11.77 4.34 -11.69
N LEU A 168 -11.50 4.86 -12.89
CA LEU A 168 -10.67 6.06 -13.09
C LEU A 168 -11.22 7.27 -12.35
N VAL A 169 -12.54 7.41 -12.31
CA VAL A 169 -13.23 8.57 -11.72
C VAL A 169 -14.41 8.19 -10.82
N ALA A 170 -14.57 6.90 -10.50
CA ALA A 170 -15.79 6.34 -9.90
C ALA A 170 -16.43 7.13 -8.74
N PRO A 171 -15.70 7.67 -7.73
CA PRO A 171 -16.34 8.41 -6.64
C PRO A 171 -16.53 9.90 -6.93
N LEU A 172 -16.13 10.41 -8.11
CA LEU A 172 -16.06 11.83 -8.41
C LEU A 172 -17.27 12.29 -9.24
N ASP A 173 -18.14 13.07 -8.62
CA ASP A 173 -19.35 13.61 -9.27
C ASP A 173 -19.03 14.89 -10.06
N GLU A 174 -18.12 15.72 -9.54
CA GLU A 174 -17.80 17.02 -10.10
C GLU A 174 -16.76 16.88 -11.23
N ALA A 175 -17.01 17.55 -12.34
CA ALA A 175 -16.13 17.53 -13.52
C ALA A 175 -14.70 17.97 -13.19
N ARG A 176 -14.53 18.95 -12.31
CA ARG A 176 -13.21 19.42 -11.88
C ARG A 176 -12.42 18.32 -11.18
N GLY A 177 -13.03 17.63 -10.20
CA GLY A 177 -12.39 16.52 -9.49
C GLY A 177 -12.01 15.38 -10.44
N ARG A 178 -12.89 15.06 -11.43
CA ARG A 178 -12.58 14.07 -12.47
C ARG A 178 -11.38 14.49 -13.33
N MET A 179 -11.34 15.76 -13.76
CA MET A 179 -10.22 16.30 -14.53
C MET A 179 -8.91 16.24 -13.76
N ASP A 180 -8.89 16.63 -12.47
CA ASP A 180 -7.70 16.58 -11.64
C ASP A 180 -7.20 15.12 -11.46
N GLN A 181 -8.13 14.17 -11.31
CA GLN A 181 -7.80 12.76 -11.21
C GLN A 181 -7.24 12.20 -12.54
N LEU A 182 -7.89 12.49 -13.66
CA LEU A 182 -7.43 12.06 -14.97
C LEU A 182 -6.07 12.66 -15.34
N GLU A 183 -5.84 13.93 -14.99
CA GLU A 183 -4.53 14.57 -15.20
C GLU A 183 -3.44 13.93 -14.35
N LEU A 184 -3.72 13.56 -13.09
CA LEU A 184 -2.79 12.81 -12.26
C LEU A 184 -2.42 11.47 -12.91
N LEU A 185 -3.42 10.73 -13.40
CA LEU A 185 -3.20 9.45 -14.08
C LEU A 185 -2.43 9.63 -15.39
N ARG A 186 -2.75 10.63 -16.19
CA ARG A 186 -2.07 10.94 -17.45
C ARG A 186 -0.58 11.24 -17.23
N ARG A 187 -0.24 12.05 -16.20
CA ARG A 187 1.16 12.32 -15.80
C ARG A 187 1.89 11.08 -15.35
N ASN A 188 1.16 10.16 -14.73
CA ASN A 188 1.69 8.90 -14.21
C ASN A 188 1.34 7.69 -15.11
N SER A 189 1.01 7.91 -16.39
CA SER A 189 0.54 6.86 -17.31
C SER A 189 1.51 5.67 -17.48
N ARG A 190 2.79 5.87 -17.21
CA ARG A 190 3.80 4.79 -17.16
C ARG A 190 3.52 3.73 -16.09
N PHE A 191 2.72 4.04 -15.08
CA PHE A 191 2.34 3.15 -13.99
C PHE A 191 0.97 2.51 -14.18
N VAL A 192 0.28 2.82 -15.28
CA VAL A 192 -1.14 2.48 -15.46
C VAL A 192 -1.36 1.73 -16.77
N ARG A 193 -2.07 0.62 -16.69
CA ARG A 193 -2.66 -0.11 -17.80
C ARG A 193 -4.18 -0.14 -17.60
N VAL A 194 -4.92 0.44 -18.52
CA VAL A 194 -6.37 0.52 -18.43
C VAL A 194 -6.99 -0.73 -19.04
N ILE A 195 -7.94 -1.33 -18.32
CA ILE A 195 -8.81 -2.39 -18.82
C ILE A 195 -10.09 -1.69 -19.28
N PRO A 196 -10.38 -1.69 -20.60
CA PRO A 196 -11.52 -0.95 -21.13
C PRO A 196 -12.85 -1.54 -20.65
N ASP A 197 -13.89 -0.71 -20.63
CA ASP A 197 -15.23 -1.17 -20.35
C ASP A 197 -15.69 -2.20 -21.41
N GLY A 198 -16.34 -3.26 -20.96
CA GLY A 198 -16.73 -4.39 -21.81
C GLY A 198 -15.83 -5.60 -21.69
N GLU A 199 -14.59 -5.45 -21.22
CA GLU A 199 -13.75 -6.59 -20.87
C GLU A 199 -14.18 -7.22 -19.55
N ILE A 200 -14.23 -8.55 -19.52
CA ILE A 200 -14.58 -9.30 -18.30
C ILE A 200 -13.31 -9.66 -17.55
N THR A 201 -13.14 -9.05 -16.38
CA THR A 201 -12.07 -9.47 -15.48
C THR A 201 -12.38 -10.83 -14.87
N PRO A 202 -11.43 -11.77 -14.86
CA PRO A 202 -11.67 -13.14 -14.38
C PRO A 202 -11.86 -13.24 -12.85
N PHE A 203 -11.69 -12.13 -12.14
CA PHE A 203 -11.84 -12.02 -10.69
C PHE A 203 -12.25 -10.59 -10.32
N SER A 204 -12.86 -10.42 -9.14
CA SER A 204 -13.39 -9.13 -8.68
C SER A 204 -12.55 -8.48 -7.57
N THR A 205 -11.74 -9.25 -6.87
CA THR A 205 -10.97 -8.78 -5.71
C THR A 205 -9.83 -7.88 -6.15
N GLU A 206 -9.80 -6.65 -5.62
CA GLU A 206 -8.66 -5.73 -5.76
C GLU A 206 -7.51 -6.20 -4.87
N PHE A 207 -6.29 -6.19 -5.38
CA PHE A 207 -5.11 -6.58 -4.61
C PHE A 207 -3.85 -5.94 -5.17
N THR A 208 -2.79 -5.96 -4.35
CA THR A 208 -1.45 -5.51 -4.75
C THR A 208 -0.42 -6.54 -4.31
N VAL A 209 0.55 -6.81 -5.16
CA VAL A 209 1.72 -7.64 -4.87
C VAL A 209 2.93 -6.74 -4.71
N TYR A 210 3.62 -6.87 -3.59
CA TYR A 210 4.89 -6.22 -3.28
C TYR A 210 6.01 -7.25 -3.39
N GLU A 211 6.96 -7.03 -4.29
CA GLU A 211 8.16 -7.84 -4.39
C GLU A 211 9.30 -7.18 -3.59
N HIS A 212 10.06 -7.96 -2.87
CA HIS A 212 11.15 -7.46 -2.03
C HIS A 212 12.47 -8.13 -2.40
N LYS A 213 13.59 -7.37 -2.40
CA LYS A 213 14.92 -7.92 -2.71
C LYS A 213 15.45 -8.87 -1.62
N LYS A 214 15.03 -8.69 -0.38
CA LYS A 214 15.59 -9.37 0.80
C LYS A 214 14.54 -10.11 1.65
N ALA A 215 13.29 -10.10 1.24
CA ALA A 215 12.18 -10.79 1.90
C ALA A 215 11.26 -11.42 0.84
N PRO A 216 10.46 -12.42 1.21
CA PRO A 216 9.42 -12.96 0.34
C PRO A 216 8.43 -11.89 -0.09
N ALA A 217 7.81 -12.11 -1.25
CA ALA A 217 6.76 -11.23 -1.74
C ALA A 217 5.52 -11.27 -0.83
N THR A 218 4.76 -10.19 -0.87
CA THR A 218 3.51 -10.03 -0.11
C THR A 218 2.39 -9.69 -1.05
N ALA A 219 1.26 -10.41 -0.99
CA ALA A 219 0.01 -9.95 -1.56
C ALA A 219 -0.79 -9.21 -0.46
N PHE A 220 -1.45 -8.15 -0.87
CA PHE A 220 -2.19 -7.24 0.01
C PHE A 220 -3.57 -6.97 -0.55
N VAL A 221 -4.58 -7.05 0.31
CA VAL A 221 -5.97 -6.69 0.01
C VAL A 221 -6.42 -5.62 1.00
N ASP A 222 -6.94 -4.53 0.48
CA ASP A 222 -7.50 -3.43 1.30
C ASP A 222 -9.03 -3.56 1.31
N CYS A 223 -9.56 -4.02 2.43
CA CYS A 223 -11.00 -4.10 2.65
C CYS A 223 -11.46 -2.91 3.50
N GLU A 224 -12.76 -2.61 3.47
CA GLU A 224 -13.37 -1.51 4.22
C GLU A 224 -13.12 -1.60 5.74
N PHE A 225 -13.04 -2.83 6.26
CA PHE A 225 -12.94 -3.13 7.69
C PHE A 225 -11.59 -3.73 8.12
N ALA A 226 -10.74 -4.14 7.16
CA ALA A 226 -9.46 -4.78 7.46
C ALA A 226 -8.44 -4.59 6.34
N LYS A 227 -7.17 -4.66 6.69
CA LYS A 227 -6.04 -4.83 5.77
C LYS A 227 -5.54 -6.26 5.89
N VAL A 228 -5.55 -7.00 4.78
CA VAL A 228 -5.17 -8.42 4.74
C VAL A 228 -3.84 -8.56 4.02
N PHE A 229 -2.92 -9.27 4.66
CA PHE A 229 -1.58 -9.55 4.13
C PHE A 229 -1.40 -11.05 3.97
N VAL A 230 -0.88 -11.45 2.83
CA VAL A 230 -0.64 -12.84 2.45
C VAL A 230 0.82 -13.00 2.03
N HIS A 231 1.54 -13.86 2.76
CA HIS A 231 2.96 -14.16 2.53
C HIS A 231 3.18 -15.58 2.02
N ASP A 232 2.10 -16.37 1.88
CA ASP A 232 2.15 -17.72 1.34
C ASP A 232 2.60 -17.70 -0.13
N ALA A 233 3.65 -18.44 -0.44
CA ALA A 233 4.27 -18.44 -1.76
C ALA A 233 3.32 -18.91 -2.86
N THR A 234 2.43 -19.88 -2.56
CA THR A 234 1.46 -20.43 -3.51
C THR A 234 0.38 -19.38 -3.82
N ALA A 235 -0.16 -18.73 -2.80
CA ALA A 235 -1.16 -17.68 -2.98
C ALA A 235 -0.58 -16.46 -3.72
N VAL A 236 0.66 -16.06 -3.39
CA VAL A 236 1.35 -14.98 -4.11
C VAL A 236 1.61 -15.34 -5.56
N ALA A 237 2.00 -16.59 -5.86
CA ALA A 237 2.17 -17.06 -7.24
C ALA A 237 0.83 -17.01 -8.02
N GLN A 238 -0.28 -17.34 -7.37
CA GLN A 238 -1.62 -17.21 -7.97
C GLN A 238 -1.97 -15.76 -8.25
N CYS A 239 -1.68 -14.82 -7.35
CA CYS A 239 -1.85 -13.38 -7.59
C CYS A 239 -1.04 -12.90 -8.81
N ARG A 240 0.21 -13.37 -8.97
CA ARG A 240 1.02 -13.05 -10.16
C ARG A 240 0.39 -13.60 -11.45
N ALA A 241 -0.14 -14.83 -11.42
CA ALA A 241 -0.85 -15.40 -12.56
C ALA A 241 -2.09 -14.58 -12.94
N PHE A 242 -2.83 -14.08 -11.95
CA PHE A 242 -3.96 -13.17 -12.19
C PHE A 242 -3.51 -11.84 -12.83
N LEU A 243 -2.44 -11.23 -12.34
CA LEU A 243 -1.89 -10.00 -12.94
C LEU A 243 -1.42 -10.24 -14.38
N ALA A 244 -0.80 -11.39 -14.67
CA ALA A 244 -0.42 -11.76 -16.03
C ALA A 244 -1.64 -11.94 -16.97
N ALA A 245 -2.76 -12.47 -16.44
CA ALA A 245 -4.01 -12.56 -17.20
C ALA A 245 -4.59 -11.17 -17.51
N LEU A 246 -4.50 -10.21 -16.57
CA LEU A 246 -4.96 -8.84 -16.81
C LEU A 246 -4.14 -8.13 -17.89
N ASP A 247 -2.85 -8.46 -18.04
CA ASP A 247 -2.00 -7.88 -19.08
C ASP A 247 -2.54 -8.17 -20.48
N THR A 248 -3.18 -9.32 -20.69
CA THR A 248 -3.72 -9.73 -21.98
C THR A 248 -5.00 -8.99 -22.40
N ILE A 249 -5.77 -8.48 -21.44
CA ILE A 249 -7.04 -7.76 -21.68
C ILE A 249 -6.91 -6.25 -21.49
N SER A 250 -5.77 -5.79 -21.03
CA SER A 250 -5.53 -4.35 -20.82
C SER A 250 -5.00 -3.68 -22.08
N LEU A 251 -5.30 -2.42 -22.25
CA LEU A 251 -4.74 -1.57 -23.29
C LEU A 251 -3.21 -1.50 -23.19
N SER A 252 -2.52 -1.27 -24.30
CA SER A 252 -1.10 -0.98 -24.27
C SER A 252 -0.79 0.28 -23.44
N PRO A 253 0.46 0.53 -23.01
CA PRO A 253 0.81 1.78 -22.33
C PRO A 253 0.46 3.03 -23.14
N ALA A 254 0.63 2.97 -24.47
CA ALA A 254 0.31 4.07 -25.37
C ALA A 254 -1.22 4.31 -25.44
N ASP A 255 -1.98 3.24 -25.68
CA ASP A 255 -3.45 3.31 -25.78
C ASP A 255 -4.09 3.69 -24.43
N SER A 256 -3.55 3.21 -23.29
CA SER A 256 -3.98 3.65 -21.97
C SER A 256 -3.80 5.15 -21.77
N LYS A 257 -2.66 5.71 -22.18
CA LYS A 257 -2.39 7.16 -22.13
C LYS A 257 -3.31 7.95 -23.04
N GLU A 258 -3.60 7.43 -24.23
CA GLU A 258 -4.52 8.04 -25.20
C GLU A 258 -5.93 8.09 -24.64
N LEU A 259 -6.43 6.97 -24.06
CA LEU A 259 -7.74 6.91 -23.42
C LEU A 259 -7.85 7.96 -22.30
N LEU A 260 -6.87 8.04 -21.40
CA LEU A 260 -6.85 9.04 -20.34
C LEU A 260 -6.88 10.48 -20.88
N SER A 261 -6.16 10.75 -21.96
CA SER A 261 -6.11 12.07 -22.61
C SER A 261 -7.46 12.41 -23.27
N ARG A 262 -8.10 11.43 -23.88
CA ARG A 262 -9.43 11.59 -24.50
C ARG A 262 -10.49 11.91 -23.44
N GLN A 263 -10.58 11.13 -22.37
CA GLN A 263 -11.54 11.35 -21.28
C GLN A 263 -11.33 12.71 -20.62
N LEU A 264 -10.08 13.13 -20.39
CA LEU A 264 -9.76 14.45 -19.87
C LEU A 264 -10.27 15.57 -20.79
N THR A 265 -10.14 15.40 -22.11
CA THR A 265 -10.62 16.38 -23.10
C THR A 265 -12.16 16.44 -23.11
N GLU A 266 -12.82 15.30 -23.01
CA GLU A 266 -14.28 15.22 -22.95
C GLU A 266 -14.85 15.93 -21.72
N ASP A 267 -14.26 15.71 -20.53
CA ASP A 267 -14.65 16.43 -19.30
C ASP A 267 -14.39 17.94 -19.42
N TYR A 268 -13.27 18.35 -20.02
CA TYR A 268 -12.97 19.75 -20.25
C TYR A 268 -13.99 20.44 -21.16
N VAL A 269 -14.37 19.78 -22.26
CA VAL A 269 -15.40 20.28 -23.19
C VAL A 269 -16.77 20.39 -22.49
N ALA A 270 -17.12 19.41 -21.67
CA ALA A 270 -18.37 19.44 -20.90
C ALA A 270 -18.43 20.63 -19.97
N VAL A 271 -17.36 20.94 -19.22
CA VAL A 271 -17.27 22.10 -18.33
C VAL A 271 -17.46 23.42 -19.09
N ILE A 272 -16.80 23.56 -20.25
CA ILE A 272 -16.94 24.80 -21.07
C ILE A 272 -18.37 24.98 -21.56
N LYS A 273 -19.04 23.93 -22.03
CA LYS A 273 -20.42 23.99 -22.50
C LYS A 273 -21.37 24.44 -21.40
N THR A 274 -21.29 23.84 -20.21
CA THR A 274 -22.12 24.25 -19.06
C THR A 274 -21.88 25.70 -18.68
N ALA A 275 -20.62 26.14 -18.60
CA ALA A 275 -20.29 27.54 -18.30
C ALA A 275 -20.77 28.56 -19.37
N THR A 276 -20.96 28.10 -20.61
CA THR A 276 -21.45 28.95 -21.71
C THR A 276 -22.98 29.07 -21.70
N GLU A 277 -23.67 27.99 -21.30
CA GLU A 277 -25.12 27.92 -21.19
C GLU A 277 -25.69 28.72 -19.98
N GLU A 278 -24.87 28.82 -18.90
CA GLU A 278 -25.24 29.59 -17.68
C GLU A 278 -25.02 31.10 -17.81
N ARG A 279 -24.48 31.60 -18.90
CA ARG A 279 -24.40 33.07 -19.12
C ARG A 279 -25.78 33.60 -19.53
N PRO A 280 -26.45 34.39 -18.68
CA PRO A 280 -27.71 35.02 -19.07
C PRO A 280 -27.45 35.89 -20.30
N SER A 281 -28.33 35.76 -21.31
CA SER A 281 -28.39 36.68 -22.44
C SER A 281 -28.62 38.07 -21.89
N THR A 282 -27.58 38.87 -21.82
CA THR A 282 -27.69 40.30 -21.58
C THR A 282 -28.20 40.95 -22.89
N ASP A 283 -29.52 41.03 -23.02
CA ASP A 283 -30.20 41.96 -23.90
C ASP A 283 -30.55 43.23 -23.14
#